data_cb6be3af4d5daf45c6e4aef4aa80acbc
#
_entry.id   cb6be3af4d5daf45c6e4aef4aa80acbc
#
_cell.length_a   1.000
_cell.length_b   1.000
_cell.length_c   1.000
_cell.angle_alpha   90.00
_cell.angle_beta   90.00
_cell.angle_gamma   90.00
#
_symmetry.space_group_name_H-M   'P 1'
#
loop_
_entity.id
_entity.type
_entity.pdbx_description
1 polymer ?
#
loop_
_entity_poly.entity_id
_entity_poly.type
_entity_poly.pdbx_seq_one_letter_code
_entity_poly.pdbx_strand_id
1 'polypeptide(L)'
;MRQIRIIVVLLGIFVLGGAAQEPAGLPPVQVKIQDEKAVVVEAVMPIDPAQRVKVQSQGNMMVSVMHDNRILQLGAIQTMFKIDNQFVFPGAPPGQMTMQNGPLPKTREGKDRKGSMSVYKMGKVTITQEVEIVPTRGKPGEKRRLDSAMIRYFIENADTQPHKVGMRIFMDVYIIDNDGALFAAPNFPNKILDGVELKADKVPEYLQFLQRPDLKNPGFIAHMTYKLGGGYEMPDRVILSSLRARMDQWELGVQQAGGDSAMAVYWEPKEIKPGVTKKWAYGYGAGITPPAEGDGLVAVSLSGSFEPGKLFNVAAQVQDPSPGQSLSLDLPAGMELLEGRQRQPVPDMDATGNSLVMWKARVLRTGQFNLRVHSSNGITTTKIITITRPGENK
;
A
#
# COMPACT_ATOMS: atom_id res chain seq x y z
N MET A 1 3.07 -35.94 14.11
CA MET A 1 3.70 -34.69 14.59
C MET A 1 5.08 -34.59 13.94
N ARG A 2 5.21 -33.82 12.87
CA ARG A 2 6.49 -33.48 12.26
C ARG A 2 6.75 -32.00 12.56
N GLN A 3 7.81 -31.74 13.28
CA GLN A 3 8.28 -30.38 13.55
C GLN A 3 8.82 -29.79 12.25
N ILE A 4 8.27 -28.66 11.83
CA ILE A 4 8.82 -27.84 10.75
C ILE A 4 9.93 -27.00 11.36
N ARG A 5 11.18 -27.33 11.03
CA ARG A 5 12.34 -26.49 11.37
C ARG A 5 12.47 -25.42 10.29
N ILE A 6 12.30 -24.18 10.67
CA ILE A 6 12.61 -23.01 9.84
C ILE A 6 14.14 -22.84 9.89
N ILE A 7 14.80 -23.05 8.76
CA ILE A 7 16.24 -22.76 8.63
C ILE A 7 16.35 -21.37 7.99
N VAL A 8 16.80 -20.41 8.79
CA VAL A 8 17.23 -19.09 8.30
C VAL A 8 18.68 -19.24 7.81
N VAL A 9 18.89 -19.19 6.51
CA VAL A 9 20.25 -19.14 5.93
C VAL A 9 20.66 -17.69 5.75
N LEU A 10 21.50 -17.20 6.64
CA LEU A 10 22.24 -15.95 6.50
C LEU A 10 23.45 -16.19 5.60
N LEU A 11 23.42 -15.75 4.36
CA LEU A 11 24.63 -15.68 3.53
C LEU A 11 25.26 -14.28 3.69
N GLY A 12 26.31 -14.21 4.49
CA GLY A 12 27.18 -13.04 4.55
C GLY A 12 28.12 -13.02 3.35
N ILE A 13 28.15 -11.93 2.60
CA ILE A 13 29.21 -11.63 1.64
C ILE A 13 30.05 -10.51 2.24
N PHE A 14 31.31 -10.87 2.60
CA PHE A 14 32.35 -9.90 2.89
C PHE A 14 32.89 -9.32 1.58
N VAL A 15 32.87 -8.02 1.44
CA VAL A 15 33.71 -7.30 0.46
C VAL A 15 34.51 -6.25 1.23
N LEU A 16 35.81 -6.49 1.30
CA LEU A 16 36.83 -5.52 1.69
C LEU A 16 37.15 -4.62 0.49
N GLY A 17 37.10 -3.33 0.67
CA GLY A 17 37.59 -2.37 -0.32
C GLY A 17 37.19 -0.95 0.04
N GLY A 18 38.13 -0.20 0.64
CA GLY A 18 37.91 1.19 1.00
C GLY A 18 37.92 2.13 -0.19
N ALA A 19 37.17 3.18 -0.12
CA ALA A 19 37.50 4.59 -0.39
C ALA A 19 36.23 5.45 -0.57
N ALA A 20 36.31 6.69 -0.07
CA ALA A 20 35.48 7.85 -0.32
C ALA A 20 34.01 7.78 0.14
N GLN A 21 33.74 8.48 1.25
CA GLN A 21 32.40 8.82 1.73
C GLN A 21 31.70 9.80 0.79
N GLU A 22 30.75 9.27 0.02
CA GLU A 22 29.62 10.07 -0.47
C GLU A 22 28.53 10.11 0.59
N PRO A 23 27.74 11.19 0.70
CA PRO A 23 26.66 11.27 1.67
C PRO A 23 25.64 10.17 1.38
N ALA A 24 25.35 9.36 2.39
CA ALA A 24 24.58 8.15 2.34
C ALA A 24 23.19 8.31 1.68
N GLY A 25 23.13 8.09 0.37
CA GLY A 25 21.91 7.71 -0.31
C GLY A 25 21.48 6.34 0.19
N LEU A 26 20.25 6.22 0.62
CA LEU A 26 19.70 4.96 1.13
C LEU A 26 19.72 3.87 0.05
N PRO A 27 20.14 2.63 0.36
CA PRO A 27 20.37 1.58 -0.63
C PRO A 27 19.10 1.00 -1.27
N PRO A 28 19.20 0.38 -2.44
CA PRO A 28 18.06 -0.14 -3.20
C PRO A 28 17.48 -1.43 -2.62
N VAL A 29 16.25 -1.70 -2.91
CA VAL A 29 15.39 -2.74 -2.38
C VAL A 29 15.34 -3.99 -3.28
N GLN A 30 15.33 -5.19 -2.72
CA GLN A 30 15.31 -6.47 -3.43
C GLN A 30 14.00 -7.23 -3.23
N VAL A 31 13.57 -7.94 -4.27
CA VAL A 31 12.49 -8.91 -4.24
C VAL A 31 13.10 -10.31 -4.17
N LYS A 32 12.63 -11.16 -3.26
CA LYS A 32 13.01 -12.56 -3.19
C LYS A 32 11.74 -13.41 -3.16
N ILE A 33 11.71 -14.44 -4.01
CA ILE A 33 10.59 -15.36 -4.13
C ILE A 33 11.06 -16.72 -3.64
N GLN A 34 10.36 -17.30 -2.67
CA GLN A 34 10.64 -18.65 -2.20
C GLN A 34 9.36 -19.47 -2.18
N ASP A 35 9.40 -20.59 -2.90
CA ASP A 35 8.48 -21.70 -2.75
C ASP A 35 9.32 -22.98 -2.71
N GLU A 36 8.95 -23.97 -1.91
CA GLU A 36 9.70 -25.25 -1.77
C GLU A 36 9.80 -26.06 -3.07
N LYS A 37 9.14 -25.62 -4.15
CA LYS A 37 9.21 -26.21 -5.50
C LYS A 37 9.43 -25.22 -6.62
N ALA A 38 9.70 -23.95 -6.34
CA ALA A 38 9.78 -22.93 -7.38
C ALA A 38 11.20 -22.71 -7.87
N VAL A 39 11.32 -22.66 -9.19
CA VAL A 39 12.47 -22.08 -9.87
C VAL A 39 12.61 -20.64 -9.39
N VAL A 40 13.73 -20.32 -8.76
CA VAL A 40 14.08 -18.95 -8.39
C VAL A 40 14.23 -18.17 -9.69
N VAL A 41 13.20 -17.45 -10.06
CA VAL A 41 13.34 -16.39 -11.05
C VAL A 41 13.81 -15.17 -10.28
N GLU A 42 15.13 -15.06 -10.09
CA GLU A 42 15.74 -13.78 -9.82
C GLU A 42 15.49 -12.90 -11.04
N ALA A 43 14.41 -12.13 -11.02
CA ALA A 43 14.33 -10.98 -11.87
C ALA A 43 15.33 -9.95 -11.33
N VAL A 44 16.61 -10.15 -11.67
CA VAL A 44 17.63 -9.11 -11.56
C VAL A 44 17.27 -8.06 -12.59
N MET A 45 16.29 -7.22 -12.26
CA MET A 45 16.06 -6.01 -13.01
C MET A 45 17.22 -5.05 -12.79
N PRO A 46 17.66 -4.29 -13.81
CA PRO A 46 18.68 -3.27 -13.63
C PRO A 46 18.24 -2.37 -12.48
N ILE A 47 19.14 -2.20 -11.51
CA ILE A 47 18.88 -1.42 -10.29
C ILE A 47 18.60 0.02 -10.72
N ASP A 48 17.32 0.38 -10.73
CA ASP A 48 16.90 1.76 -10.88
C ASP A 48 17.32 2.50 -9.60
N PRO A 49 18.21 3.52 -9.69
CA PRO A 49 18.66 4.26 -8.49
C PRO A 49 17.51 4.90 -7.69
N ALA A 50 16.33 5.03 -8.30
CA ALA A 50 15.14 5.51 -7.63
C ALA A 50 14.40 4.41 -6.85
N GLN A 51 14.72 3.14 -7.07
CA GLN A 51 14.02 2.01 -6.47
C GLN A 51 14.62 1.69 -5.10
N ARG A 52 13.81 1.80 -4.04
CA ARG A 52 14.19 1.49 -2.66
C ARG A 52 13.43 0.32 -2.07
N VAL A 53 12.34 -0.08 -2.69
CA VAL A 53 11.53 -1.20 -2.24
C VAL A 53 11.86 -2.46 -3.02
N LYS A 54 12.15 -3.54 -2.31
CA LYS A 54 12.16 -4.91 -2.81
C LYS A 54 10.87 -5.59 -2.40
N VAL A 55 10.18 -6.17 -3.36
CA VAL A 55 8.97 -6.93 -3.10
C VAL A 55 9.22 -8.37 -3.51
N GLN A 56 8.90 -9.29 -2.61
CA GLN A 56 8.94 -10.70 -2.88
C GLN A 56 7.52 -11.23 -2.90
N SER A 57 7.11 -11.80 -4.02
CA SER A 57 5.88 -12.58 -4.12
C SER A 57 6.25 -14.06 -4.09
N GLN A 58 5.64 -14.79 -3.19
CA GLN A 58 5.78 -16.24 -3.11
C GLN A 58 4.69 -16.90 -3.96
N GLY A 59 4.94 -18.12 -4.43
CA GLY A 59 4.04 -18.84 -5.32
C GLY A 59 2.62 -19.10 -4.78
N ASN A 60 2.39 -18.84 -3.51
CA ASN A 60 1.10 -18.94 -2.81
C ASN A 60 0.45 -17.56 -2.52
N MET A 61 0.77 -16.55 -3.31
CA MET A 61 0.29 -15.16 -3.12
C MET A 61 0.72 -14.50 -1.80
N MET A 62 1.70 -15.05 -1.11
CA MET A 62 2.34 -14.38 0.02
C MET A 62 3.31 -13.32 -0.48
N VAL A 63 3.39 -12.18 0.21
CA VAL A 63 4.19 -11.03 -0.21
C VAL A 63 5.11 -10.59 0.92
N SER A 64 6.41 -10.45 0.63
CA SER A 64 7.36 -9.80 1.53
C SER A 64 7.81 -8.47 0.97
N VAL A 65 7.93 -7.47 1.82
CA VAL A 65 8.37 -6.13 1.44
C VAL A 65 9.56 -5.75 2.30
N MET A 66 10.64 -5.35 1.65
CA MET A 66 11.85 -4.84 2.32
C MET A 66 12.11 -3.41 1.85
N HIS A 67 12.74 -2.62 2.68
CA HIS A 67 13.19 -1.28 2.34
C HIS A 67 14.67 -1.12 2.69
N ASP A 68 15.51 -0.75 1.72
CA ASP A 68 16.95 -0.61 1.91
C ASP A 68 17.61 -1.85 2.55
N ASN A 69 17.24 -3.05 2.07
CA ASN A 69 17.63 -4.34 2.64
C ASN A 69 17.19 -4.57 4.11
N ARG A 70 16.31 -3.74 4.64
CA ARG A 70 15.74 -3.85 5.98
C ARG A 70 14.34 -4.46 5.89
N ILE A 71 14.04 -5.34 6.83
CA ILE A 71 12.76 -6.04 6.90
C ILE A 71 11.69 -5.06 7.40
N LEU A 72 10.49 -5.13 6.80
CA LEU A 72 9.31 -4.40 7.24
C LEU A 72 8.22 -5.33 7.82
N GLN A 73 8.45 -6.65 7.80
CA GLN A 73 7.65 -7.68 8.49
C GLN A 73 8.48 -8.96 8.61
N LEU A 74 8.19 -9.80 9.61
CA LEU A 74 8.75 -11.16 9.67
C LEU A 74 7.98 -12.09 8.71
N GLY A 75 8.74 -12.92 8.01
CA GLY A 75 8.16 -13.82 7.02
C GLY A 75 7.52 -13.08 5.85
N ALA A 76 6.29 -13.41 5.54
CA ALA A 76 5.54 -12.81 4.45
C ALA A 76 4.12 -12.45 4.88
N ILE A 77 3.55 -11.42 4.27
CA ILE A 77 2.14 -11.07 4.41
C ILE A 77 1.34 -12.23 3.82
N GLN A 78 0.56 -12.88 4.66
CA GLN A 78 -0.24 -14.03 4.29
C GLN A 78 -1.62 -13.61 3.82
N THR A 79 -2.07 -14.20 2.73
CA THR A 79 -3.43 -13.97 2.22
C THR A 79 -4.26 -15.24 2.38
N MET A 80 -5.43 -15.11 2.97
CA MET A 80 -6.45 -16.15 3.09
C MET A 80 -7.75 -15.67 2.45
N PHE A 81 -8.41 -16.51 1.70
CA PHE A 81 -9.75 -16.24 1.20
C PHE A 81 -10.78 -17.11 1.91
N LYS A 82 -11.98 -16.56 2.04
CA LYS A 82 -13.17 -17.32 2.40
C LYS A 82 -14.09 -17.32 1.19
N ILE A 83 -14.21 -18.46 0.51
CA ILE A 83 -15.06 -18.64 -0.66
C ILE A 83 -16.23 -19.52 -0.22
N ASP A 84 -17.42 -18.95 -0.24
CA ASP A 84 -18.62 -19.49 0.38
C ASP A 84 -18.35 -19.82 1.87
N ASN A 85 -18.33 -21.06 2.28
CA ASN A 85 -18.01 -21.42 3.67
C ASN A 85 -16.64 -22.11 3.83
N GLN A 86 -15.80 -22.06 2.78
CA GLN A 86 -14.49 -22.71 2.80
C GLN A 86 -13.37 -21.67 2.97
N PHE A 87 -12.42 -21.97 3.85
CA PHE A 87 -11.18 -21.22 3.98
C PHE A 87 -10.16 -21.75 2.99
N VAL A 88 -9.54 -20.84 2.24
CA VAL A 88 -8.68 -21.18 1.13
C VAL A 88 -7.38 -20.37 1.24
N PHE A 89 -6.27 -21.10 1.21
CA PHE A 89 -4.95 -20.51 1.05
C PHE A 89 -4.51 -20.69 -0.40
N PRO A 90 -4.15 -19.64 -1.12
CA PRO A 90 -3.59 -19.78 -2.45
C PRO A 90 -2.40 -20.74 -2.46
N GLY A 91 -2.34 -21.64 -3.45
CA GLY A 91 -1.33 -22.69 -3.51
C GLY A 91 -1.69 -23.99 -2.79
N ALA A 92 -2.79 -24.02 -2.02
CA ALA A 92 -3.30 -25.22 -1.37
C ALA A 92 -4.64 -25.69 -1.97
N PRO A 93 -4.96 -27.00 -1.92
CA PRO A 93 -6.29 -27.50 -2.26
C PRO A 93 -7.39 -26.80 -1.43
N PRO A 94 -8.65 -26.69 -1.97
CA PRO A 94 -9.16 -27.35 -3.17
C PRO A 94 -8.90 -26.59 -4.49
N GLY A 95 -8.33 -25.38 -4.47
CA GLY A 95 -8.04 -24.63 -5.68
C GLY A 95 -6.64 -24.92 -6.24
N GLN A 96 -6.31 -24.26 -7.33
CA GLN A 96 -5.06 -24.46 -8.04
C GLN A 96 -4.45 -23.13 -8.48
N MET A 97 -3.14 -22.98 -8.29
CA MET A 97 -2.37 -21.92 -8.93
C MET A 97 -2.22 -22.23 -10.42
N THR A 98 -2.74 -21.36 -11.27
CA THR A 98 -2.63 -21.48 -12.73
C THR A 98 -1.54 -20.59 -13.31
N MET A 99 -1.10 -19.60 -12.56
CA MET A 99 0.06 -18.76 -12.85
C MET A 99 0.75 -18.38 -11.54
N GLN A 100 2.06 -18.43 -11.51
CA GLN A 100 2.88 -17.98 -10.38
C GLN A 100 3.92 -17.00 -10.87
N ASN A 101 3.92 -15.79 -10.31
CA ASN A 101 4.91 -14.76 -10.56
C ASN A 101 5.17 -14.46 -12.06
N GLY A 102 4.12 -14.54 -12.87
CA GLY A 102 4.17 -14.13 -14.26
C GLY A 102 4.36 -12.62 -14.42
N PRO A 103 4.62 -12.13 -15.64
CA PRO A 103 4.75 -10.70 -15.90
C PRO A 103 3.42 -10.00 -15.68
N LEU A 104 3.50 -8.76 -15.18
CA LEU A 104 2.33 -7.87 -15.15
C LEU A 104 1.87 -7.52 -16.56
N PRO A 105 0.57 -7.28 -16.78
CA PRO A 105 0.09 -6.70 -18.03
C PRO A 105 0.84 -5.40 -18.31
N LYS A 106 1.21 -5.18 -19.57
CA LYS A 106 1.85 -3.93 -20.01
C LYS A 106 0.94 -2.73 -19.78
N THR A 107 1.53 -1.54 -19.66
CA THR A 107 0.77 -0.29 -19.69
C THR A 107 0.04 -0.12 -21.02
N ARG A 108 -0.88 0.86 -21.12
CA ARG A 108 -1.56 1.21 -22.39
C ARG A 108 -0.58 1.53 -23.52
N GLU A 109 0.59 2.10 -23.20
CA GLU A 109 1.64 2.42 -24.16
C GLU A 109 2.57 1.24 -24.47
N GLY A 110 2.25 0.03 -23.98
CA GLY A 110 3.04 -1.17 -24.20
C GLY A 110 4.31 -1.28 -23.37
N LYS A 111 4.49 -0.43 -22.34
CA LYS A 111 5.66 -0.47 -21.43
C LYS A 111 5.51 -1.59 -20.40
N ASP A 112 6.63 -2.15 -20.01
CA ASP A 112 6.69 -3.16 -18.94
C ASP A 112 6.48 -2.50 -17.57
N ARG A 113 5.75 -3.19 -16.68
CA ARG A 113 5.52 -2.80 -15.29
C ARG A 113 6.45 -3.59 -14.38
N LYS A 114 6.93 -2.95 -13.30
CA LYS A 114 7.84 -3.57 -12.33
C LYS A 114 7.05 -4.36 -11.29
N GLY A 115 6.97 -5.67 -11.47
CA GLY A 115 6.24 -6.51 -10.55
C GLY A 115 5.92 -7.89 -11.09
N SER A 116 4.99 -8.57 -10.45
CA SER A 116 4.58 -9.92 -10.81
C SER A 116 3.07 -10.11 -10.65
N MET A 117 2.54 -11.09 -11.37
CA MET A 117 1.15 -11.50 -11.32
C MET A 117 1.05 -12.99 -11.01
N SER A 118 0.12 -13.35 -10.13
CA SER A 118 -0.21 -14.75 -9.81
C SER A 118 -1.71 -14.96 -9.93
N VAL A 119 -2.11 -16.15 -10.39
CA VAL A 119 -3.52 -16.50 -10.61
C VAL A 119 -3.84 -17.81 -9.91
N TYR A 120 -4.84 -17.77 -9.06
CA TYR A 120 -5.39 -18.91 -8.34
C TYR A 120 -6.85 -19.14 -8.77
N LYS A 121 -7.22 -20.39 -8.98
CA LYS A 121 -8.59 -20.77 -9.35
C LYS A 121 -9.17 -21.77 -8.36
N MET A 122 -10.40 -21.52 -7.96
CA MET A 122 -11.23 -22.44 -7.19
C MET A 122 -12.60 -22.55 -7.87
N GLY A 123 -12.83 -23.68 -8.53
CA GLY A 123 -14.00 -23.85 -9.38
C GLY A 123 -14.05 -22.80 -10.48
N LYS A 124 -15.09 -21.98 -10.49
CA LYS A 124 -15.30 -20.87 -11.42
C LYS A 124 -14.90 -19.49 -10.83
N VAL A 125 -14.44 -19.47 -9.60
CA VAL A 125 -13.89 -18.23 -8.99
C VAL A 125 -12.40 -18.14 -9.34
N THR A 126 -12.00 -17.04 -9.96
CA THR A 126 -10.61 -16.74 -10.29
C THR A 126 -10.14 -15.56 -9.45
N ILE A 127 -8.98 -15.71 -8.81
CA ILE A 127 -8.33 -14.67 -8.04
C ILE A 127 -7.00 -14.36 -8.71
N THR A 128 -6.85 -13.12 -9.17
CA THR A 128 -5.60 -12.60 -9.71
C THR A 128 -4.98 -11.65 -8.69
N GLN A 129 -3.74 -11.93 -8.29
CA GLN A 129 -2.92 -11.00 -7.51
C GLN A 129 -1.93 -10.33 -8.44
N GLU A 130 -1.86 -9.00 -8.39
CA GLU A 130 -0.79 -8.20 -8.96
C GLU A 130 0.01 -7.56 -7.84
N VAL A 131 1.33 -7.70 -7.89
CA VAL A 131 2.27 -7.04 -6.99
C VAL A 131 3.14 -6.12 -7.82
N GLU A 132 3.10 -4.83 -7.56
CA GLU A 132 3.81 -3.81 -8.34
C GLU A 132 4.58 -2.86 -7.43
N ILE A 133 5.80 -2.52 -7.82
CA ILE A 133 6.61 -1.51 -7.12
C ILE A 133 6.17 -0.13 -7.62
N VAL A 134 5.72 0.69 -6.70
CA VAL A 134 5.15 2.01 -6.99
C VAL A 134 5.84 3.11 -6.21
N PRO A 135 5.83 4.35 -6.74
CA PRO A 135 6.39 5.48 -6.01
C PRO A 135 5.52 5.85 -4.81
N THR A 136 6.16 6.31 -3.76
CA THR A 136 5.48 6.96 -2.65
C THR A 136 5.24 8.43 -2.92
N ARG A 137 4.48 9.08 -2.03
CA ARG A 137 4.31 10.53 -2.03
C ARG A 137 5.67 11.19 -1.81
N GLY A 138 6.12 11.99 -2.77
CA GLY A 138 7.31 12.83 -2.64
C GLY A 138 6.94 14.26 -2.23
N LYS A 139 7.93 15.03 -1.73
CA LYS A 139 7.80 16.48 -1.59
C LYS A 139 7.94 17.15 -2.96
N PRO A 140 7.40 18.38 -3.15
CA PRO A 140 7.65 19.15 -4.36
C PRO A 140 9.14 19.28 -4.65
N GLY A 141 9.55 19.01 -5.90
CA GLY A 141 10.94 19.08 -6.33
C GLY A 141 11.84 17.92 -5.88
N GLU A 142 11.37 17.00 -5.07
CA GLU A 142 12.11 15.77 -4.77
C GLU A 142 11.97 14.73 -5.89
N LYS A 143 13.08 14.06 -6.19
CA LYS A 143 13.05 12.91 -7.11
C LYS A 143 12.16 11.84 -6.51
N ARG A 144 11.16 11.37 -7.28
CA ARG A 144 10.26 10.29 -6.84
C ARG A 144 11.06 9.02 -6.60
N ARG A 145 10.77 8.36 -5.50
CA ARG A 145 11.42 7.12 -5.09
C ARG A 145 10.41 6.00 -5.10
N LEU A 146 10.80 4.86 -5.62
CA LEU A 146 9.98 3.65 -5.62
C LEU A 146 10.08 2.99 -4.23
N ASP A 147 9.36 3.53 -3.27
CA ASP A 147 9.46 3.20 -1.84
C ASP A 147 8.28 2.36 -1.32
N SER A 148 7.35 1.97 -2.19
CA SER A 148 6.19 1.15 -1.82
C SER A 148 5.89 0.05 -2.84
N ALA A 149 5.23 -0.98 -2.36
CA ALA A 149 4.57 -1.97 -3.19
C ALA A 149 3.06 -1.74 -3.17
N MET A 150 2.40 -1.90 -4.31
CA MET A 150 0.95 -1.99 -4.42
C MET A 150 0.56 -3.43 -4.71
N ILE A 151 -0.26 -3.99 -3.86
CA ILE A 151 -0.76 -5.35 -3.97
C ILE A 151 -2.25 -5.27 -4.30
N ARG A 152 -2.64 -5.79 -5.46
CA ARG A 152 -4.00 -5.75 -5.99
C ARG A 152 -4.55 -7.16 -6.12
N TYR A 153 -5.82 -7.30 -5.85
CA TYR A 153 -6.57 -8.54 -6.04
C TYR A 153 -7.80 -8.27 -6.89
N PHE A 154 -7.95 -9.08 -7.93
CA PHE A 154 -9.13 -9.10 -8.79
C PHE A 154 -9.80 -10.45 -8.60
N ILE A 155 -11.02 -10.43 -8.07
CA ILE A 155 -11.79 -11.63 -7.78
C ILE A 155 -12.96 -11.70 -8.77
N GLU A 156 -12.86 -12.61 -9.73
CA GLU A 156 -13.82 -12.79 -10.80
C GLU A 156 -14.70 -14.01 -10.52
N ASN A 157 -16.00 -13.84 -10.62
CA ASN A 157 -16.95 -14.94 -10.63
C ASN A 157 -17.38 -15.24 -12.07
N ALA A 158 -16.81 -16.30 -12.65
CA ALA A 158 -17.18 -16.81 -13.98
C ALA A 158 -18.24 -17.92 -13.92
N ASP A 159 -18.87 -18.17 -12.75
CA ASP A 159 -19.99 -19.09 -12.60
C ASP A 159 -21.31 -18.48 -13.05
N THR A 160 -22.33 -19.31 -13.17
CA THR A 160 -23.74 -18.93 -13.37
C THR A 160 -24.46 -18.64 -12.03
N GLN A 161 -23.83 -18.99 -10.91
CA GLN A 161 -24.33 -18.77 -9.56
C GLN A 161 -23.50 -17.71 -8.82
N PRO A 162 -24.10 -16.95 -7.90
CA PRO A 162 -23.35 -16.04 -7.07
C PRO A 162 -22.47 -16.81 -6.07
N HIS A 163 -21.29 -16.26 -5.76
CA HIS A 163 -20.39 -16.76 -4.73
C HIS A 163 -20.16 -15.71 -3.65
N LYS A 164 -20.08 -16.12 -2.40
CA LYS A 164 -19.74 -15.24 -1.27
C LYS A 164 -18.24 -15.31 -1.01
N VAL A 165 -17.53 -14.22 -1.31
CA VAL A 165 -16.07 -14.20 -1.19
C VAL A 165 -15.63 -13.10 -0.21
N GLY A 166 -14.72 -13.46 0.68
CA GLY A 166 -14.00 -12.54 1.58
C GLY A 166 -12.49 -12.78 1.47
N MET A 167 -11.71 -11.79 1.90
CA MET A 167 -10.26 -11.86 1.97
C MET A 167 -9.76 -11.38 3.33
N ARG A 168 -8.79 -12.08 3.88
CA ARG A 168 -8.01 -11.66 5.03
C ARG A 168 -6.54 -11.63 4.65
N ILE A 169 -5.86 -10.54 4.92
CA ILE A 169 -4.40 -10.52 4.98
C ILE A 169 -3.96 -10.55 6.44
N PHE A 170 -2.87 -11.25 6.72
CA PHE A 170 -2.23 -11.32 8.03
C PHE A 170 -0.76 -10.98 7.89
N MET A 171 -0.25 -10.20 8.82
CA MET A 171 1.14 -9.78 8.86
C MET A 171 1.67 -9.85 10.28
N ASP A 172 2.79 -10.54 10.44
CA ASP A 172 3.71 -10.46 11.55
C ASP A 172 4.52 -9.18 11.39
N VAL A 173 4.38 -8.23 12.33
CA VAL A 173 4.89 -6.87 12.17
C VAL A 173 6.29 -6.75 12.74
N TYR A 174 7.25 -6.44 11.89
CA TYR A 174 8.64 -6.25 12.27
C TYR A 174 9.22 -5.04 11.55
N ILE A 175 9.48 -3.96 12.26
CA ILE A 175 9.98 -2.73 11.65
C ILE A 175 11.45 -2.54 12.01
N ILE A 176 12.32 -2.87 11.06
CA ILE A 176 13.78 -2.74 11.10
C ILE A 176 14.41 -3.66 12.16
N ASP A 177 14.24 -3.38 13.43
CA ASP A 177 14.79 -4.06 14.60
C ASP A 177 13.76 -4.22 15.74
N ASN A 178 12.50 -3.86 15.48
CA ASN A 178 11.43 -3.91 16.48
C ASN A 178 10.31 -4.88 16.07
N ASP A 179 10.16 -5.97 16.82
CA ASP A 179 9.14 -7.00 16.68
C ASP A 179 7.81 -6.61 17.34
N GLY A 180 7.88 -5.67 18.28
CA GLY A 180 6.72 -5.09 18.98
C GLY A 180 6.33 -3.71 18.44
N ALA A 181 6.47 -3.47 17.13
CA ALA A 181 6.14 -2.19 16.52
C ALA A 181 4.65 -1.86 16.71
N LEU A 182 4.36 -0.65 17.21
CA LEU A 182 3.00 -0.17 17.42
C LEU A 182 2.53 0.71 16.27
N PHE A 183 1.28 1.13 16.34
CA PHE A 183 0.58 1.70 15.21
C PHE A 183 0.09 3.12 15.49
N ALA A 184 -0.01 3.91 14.42
CA ALA A 184 -0.68 5.20 14.43
C ALA A 184 -1.54 5.35 13.16
N ALA A 185 -2.56 6.20 13.22
CA ALA A 185 -3.44 6.45 12.09
C ALA A 185 -3.96 7.89 12.09
N PRO A 186 -4.27 8.47 10.90
CA PRO A 186 -4.64 9.88 10.79
C PRO A 186 -5.95 10.24 11.50
N ASN A 187 -6.87 9.29 11.59
CA ASN A 187 -8.16 9.47 12.28
C ASN A 187 -8.08 9.25 13.81
N PHE A 188 -6.89 8.97 14.34
CA PHE A 188 -6.59 8.89 15.77
C PHE A 188 -5.37 9.76 16.11
N PRO A 189 -5.49 11.09 15.96
CA PRO A 189 -4.36 12.00 16.16
C PRO A 189 -3.78 11.88 17.57
N ASN A 190 -2.45 11.95 17.67
CA ASN A 190 -1.71 11.88 18.93
C ASN A 190 -1.95 10.61 19.76
N LYS A 191 -2.40 9.52 19.14
CA LYS A 191 -2.64 8.25 19.80
C LYS A 191 -1.83 7.12 19.18
N ILE A 192 -1.17 6.35 20.01
CA ILE A 192 -0.58 5.06 19.65
C ILE A 192 -1.68 4.00 19.79
N LEU A 193 -1.84 3.18 18.77
CA LEU A 193 -2.82 2.10 18.72
C LEU A 193 -2.13 0.78 19.04
N ASP A 194 -2.73 0.01 19.95
CA ASP A 194 -2.27 -1.31 20.37
C ASP A 194 -3.49 -2.11 20.88
N GLY A 195 -3.60 -3.38 20.51
CA GLY A 195 -4.68 -4.24 20.94
C GLY A 195 -6.07 -3.69 20.62
N VAL A 196 -6.32 -3.33 19.36
CA VAL A 196 -7.57 -2.68 18.96
C VAL A 196 -8.12 -3.24 17.65
N GLU A 197 -9.45 -3.29 17.58
CA GLU A 197 -10.20 -3.57 16.35
C GLU A 197 -10.83 -2.29 15.82
N LEU A 198 -10.59 -1.99 14.55
CA LEU A 198 -11.11 -0.85 13.80
C LEU A 198 -12.09 -1.35 12.76
N LYS A 199 -13.35 -0.87 12.78
CA LYS A 199 -14.44 -1.28 11.88
C LYS A 199 -15.08 -0.08 11.21
N ALA A 200 -15.60 -0.30 10.01
CA ALA A 200 -16.37 0.66 9.23
C ALA A 200 -15.65 2.03 9.11
N ASP A 201 -16.28 3.09 9.57
CA ASP A 201 -15.76 4.47 9.53
C ASP A 201 -14.49 4.69 10.36
N LYS A 202 -14.16 3.76 11.28
CA LYS A 202 -12.92 3.79 12.06
C LYS A 202 -11.73 3.19 11.33
N VAL A 203 -11.94 2.49 10.21
CA VAL A 203 -10.83 2.02 9.37
C VAL A 203 -10.14 3.24 8.73
N PRO A 204 -8.82 3.45 8.99
CA PRO A 204 -8.14 4.63 8.49
C PRO A 204 -7.87 4.55 6.98
N GLU A 205 -7.61 5.68 6.33
CA GLU A 205 -7.15 5.71 4.94
C GLU A 205 -5.78 5.02 4.77
N TYR A 206 -4.95 5.11 5.79
CA TYR A 206 -3.68 4.40 5.91
C TYR A 206 -3.33 4.18 7.38
N LEU A 207 -2.50 3.16 7.63
CA LEU A 207 -1.93 2.85 8.93
C LEU A 207 -0.42 3.09 8.90
N GLN A 208 0.13 3.61 9.98
CA GLN A 208 1.56 3.80 10.22
C GLN A 208 2.06 2.74 11.20
N PHE A 209 3.22 2.20 10.93
CA PHE A 209 3.93 1.22 11.76
C PHE A 209 5.17 1.90 12.29
N LEU A 210 5.26 2.08 13.59
CA LEU A 210 6.28 2.87 14.24
C LEU A 210 7.42 1.97 14.73
N GLN A 211 8.64 2.21 14.28
CA GLN A 211 9.81 1.52 14.83
C GLN A 211 9.93 1.73 16.34
N ARG A 212 9.55 2.90 16.84
CA ARG A 212 9.53 3.23 18.27
C ARG A 212 8.13 3.69 18.66
N PRO A 213 7.62 3.31 19.84
CA PRO A 213 6.31 3.73 20.34
C PRO A 213 6.35 5.18 20.84
N ASP A 214 6.87 6.09 20.04
CA ASP A 214 7.02 7.52 20.34
C ASP A 214 6.62 8.34 19.11
N LEU A 215 5.50 9.05 19.18
CA LEU A 215 5.00 9.87 18.08
C LEU A 215 5.89 11.09 17.76
N LYS A 216 6.73 11.52 18.70
CA LYS A 216 7.68 12.62 18.49
C LYS A 216 8.99 12.15 17.86
N ASN A 217 9.38 10.90 18.14
CA ASN A 217 10.59 10.29 17.62
C ASN A 217 10.34 8.81 17.22
N PRO A 218 9.49 8.57 16.23
CA PRO A 218 9.02 7.23 15.89
C PRO A 218 10.09 6.34 15.23
N GLY A 219 11.24 6.90 14.89
CA GLY A 219 12.23 6.19 14.09
C GLY A 219 11.77 6.02 12.64
N PHE A 220 11.98 4.83 12.08
CA PHE A 220 11.44 4.48 10.78
C PHE A 220 9.92 4.28 10.86
N ILE A 221 9.20 4.73 9.84
CA ILE A 221 7.76 4.56 9.73
C ILE A 221 7.46 3.81 8.42
N ALA A 222 6.90 2.61 8.52
CA ALA A 222 6.28 1.96 7.39
C ALA A 222 4.79 2.37 7.31
N HIS A 223 4.21 2.26 6.12
CA HIS A 223 2.81 2.62 5.88
C HIS A 223 2.09 1.51 5.15
N MET A 224 0.88 1.20 5.60
CA MET A 224 -0.07 0.39 4.84
C MET A 224 -1.24 1.28 4.43
N THR A 225 -1.43 1.46 3.12
CA THR A 225 -2.44 2.35 2.55
C THR A 225 -3.62 1.53 2.05
N TYR A 226 -4.83 1.89 2.47
CA TYR A 226 -6.07 1.19 2.08
C TYR A 226 -6.91 2.01 1.10
N LYS A 227 -6.93 3.34 1.23
CA LYS A 227 -7.69 4.22 0.34
C LYS A 227 -6.90 4.47 -0.94
N LEU A 228 -7.13 3.63 -1.91
CA LEU A 228 -6.43 3.62 -3.18
C LEU A 228 -7.28 4.15 -4.34
N GLY A 229 -8.60 4.38 -4.16
CA GLY A 229 -9.49 4.79 -5.24
C GLY A 229 -9.62 3.73 -6.34
N GLY A 230 -9.86 4.14 -7.60
CA GLY A 230 -9.84 3.22 -8.76
C GLY A 230 -10.85 2.06 -8.71
N GLY A 231 -11.92 2.22 -7.91
CA GLY A 231 -12.88 1.14 -7.68
C GLY A 231 -12.38 0.05 -6.74
N TYR A 232 -11.22 0.26 -6.06
CA TYR A 232 -10.79 -0.63 -4.99
C TYR A 232 -11.59 -0.35 -3.72
N GLU A 233 -12.20 -1.41 -3.18
CA GLU A 233 -12.97 -1.31 -1.94
C GLU A 233 -12.03 -1.18 -0.74
N MET A 234 -12.38 -0.30 0.20
CA MET A 234 -11.73 -0.23 1.50
C MET A 234 -11.95 -1.53 2.27
N PRO A 235 -11.00 -1.93 3.15
CA PRO A 235 -11.27 -3.03 4.06
C PRO A 235 -12.41 -2.68 5.00
N ASP A 236 -13.17 -3.71 5.38
CA ASP A 236 -14.29 -3.57 6.32
C ASP A 236 -13.80 -3.51 7.77
N ARG A 237 -12.61 -4.09 8.05
CA ARG A 237 -12.09 -4.25 9.40
C ARG A 237 -10.57 -4.39 9.42
N VAL A 238 -9.93 -3.81 10.44
CA VAL A 238 -8.50 -3.97 10.74
C VAL A 238 -8.36 -4.34 12.22
N ILE A 239 -7.60 -5.38 12.51
CA ILE A 239 -7.24 -5.80 13.87
C ILE A 239 -5.74 -5.58 14.06
N LEU A 240 -5.38 -4.86 15.13
CA LEU A 240 -4.02 -4.66 15.62
C LEU A 240 -3.88 -5.50 16.89
N SER A 241 -2.94 -6.44 16.91
CA SER A 241 -2.90 -7.47 17.94
C SER A 241 -1.47 -7.96 18.19
N SER A 242 -1.37 -9.09 18.90
CA SER A 242 -0.14 -9.84 19.12
C SER A 242 -0.05 -11.04 18.17
N LEU A 243 1.17 -11.46 17.83
CA LEU A 243 1.42 -12.69 17.07
C LEU A 243 0.94 -13.96 17.81
N ARG A 244 0.75 -13.88 19.12
CA ARG A 244 0.19 -14.99 19.94
C ARG A 244 -1.23 -15.37 19.51
N ALA A 245 -1.91 -14.52 18.73
CA ALA A 245 -3.17 -14.86 18.09
C ALA A 245 -2.96 -15.94 17.01
N ARG A 246 -3.97 -16.80 16.82
CA ARG A 246 -3.86 -17.95 15.90
C ARG A 246 -3.96 -17.50 14.46
N MET A 247 -2.91 -17.74 13.66
CA MET A 247 -2.83 -17.36 12.25
C MET A 247 -3.68 -18.23 11.32
N ASP A 248 -3.97 -19.46 11.73
CA ASP A 248 -4.71 -20.47 10.98
C ASP A 248 -6.24 -20.27 10.99
N GLN A 249 -6.72 -19.33 11.81
CA GLN A 249 -8.15 -19.01 11.95
C GLN A 249 -8.51 -17.77 11.16
N TRP A 250 -9.76 -17.69 10.69
CA TRP A 250 -10.26 -16.48 10.07
C TRP A 250 -10.24 -15.28 11.01
N GLU A 251 -10.68 -15.49 12.25
CA GLU A 251 -10.74 -14.44 13.26
C GLU A 251 -9.42 -14.33 14.02
N LEU A 252 -8.83 -13.14 14.02
CA LEU A 252 -7.72 -12.78 14.89
C LEU A 252 -8.26 -12.21 16.20
N GLY A 253 -7.83 -12.76 17.33
CA GLY A 253 -8.17 -12.21 18.64
C GLY A 253 -7.52 -10.84 18.87
N VAL A 254 -8.20 -9.95 19.60
CA VAL A 254 -7.67 -8.64 19.98
C VAL A 254 -6.87 -8.76 21.26
N GLN A 255 -5.57 -8.49 21.21
CA GLN A 255 -4.64 -8.54 22.36
C GLN A 255 -3.61 -7.43 22.22
N GLN A 256 -3.08 -6.92 23.32
CA GLN A 256 -1.94 -6.01 23.27
C GLN A 256 -0.70 -6.73 22.71
N ALA A 257 0.12 -6.02 21.94
CA ALA A 257 1.27 -6.57 21.23
C ALA A 257 2.26 -7.30 22.16
N GLY A 258 2.49 -6.75 23.35
CA GLY A 258 3.34 -7.40 24.36
C GLY A 258 4.78 -7.67 23.87
N GLY A 259 5.31 -6.87 22.94
CA GLY A 259 6.64 -7.01 22.36
C GLY A 259 6.72 -7.83 21.08
N ASP A 260 5.58 -8.34 20.58
CA ASP A 260 5.48 -9.16 19.37
C ASP A 260 4.14 -8.85 18.70
N SER A 261 4.15 -7.92 17.74
CA SER A 261 2.95 -7.35 17.17
C SER A 261 2.55 -7.99 15.83
N ALA A 262 1.24 -8.16 15.67
CA ALA A 262 0.65 -8.65 14.44
C ALA A 262 -0.58 -7.83 14.05
N MET A 263 -0.95 -7.93 12.79
CA MET A 263 -2.18 -7.35 12.29
C MET A 263 -2.92 -8.23 11.32
N ALA A 264 -4.24 -8.03 11.24
CA ALA A 264 -5.06 -8.60 10.18
C ALA A 264 -5.96 -7.54 9.57
N VAL A 265 -6.13 -7.60 8.25
CA VAL A 265 -7.02 -6.73 7.48
C VAL A 265 -8.03 -7.59 6.76
N TYR A 266 -9.30 -7.20 6.83
CA TYR A 266 -10.41 -7.99 6.32
C TYR A 266 -11.21 -7.21 5.28
N TRP A 267 -11.45 -7.85 4.16
CA TRP A 267 -12.57 -7.62 3.29
C TRP A 267 -13.57 -8.73 3.59
N GLU A 268 -14.63 -8.39 4.33
CA GLU A 268 -15.60 -9.38 4.81
C GLU A 268 -16.32 -10.06 3.63
N PRO A 269 -16.76 -11.33 3.82
CA PRO A 269 -17.39 -12.08 2.74
C PRO A 269 -18.63 -11.37 2.19
N LYS A 270 -18.58 -10.99 0.91
CA LYS A 270 -19.65 -10.33 0.15
C LYS A 270 -20.04 -11.16 -1.06
N GLU A 271 -21.28 -11.05 -1.48
CA GLU A 271 -21.76 -11.70 -2.69
C GLU A 271 -21.12 -11.08 -3.93
N ILE A 272 -20.60 -11.96 -4.80
CA ILE A 272 -20.12 -11.62 -6.14
C ILE A 272 -21.03 -12.31 -7.14
N LYS A 273 -21.81 -11.52 -7.87
CA LYS A 273 -22.75 -12.02 -8.90
C LYS A 273 -21.99 -12.60 -10.10
N PRO A 274 -22.64 -13.46 -10.91
CA PRO A 274 -22.07 -13.95 -12.17
C PRO A 274 -21.52 -12.83 -13.05
N GLY A 275 -20.32 -13.02 -13.60
CA GLY A 275 -19.66 -12.06 -14.48
C GLY A 275 -19.12 -10.80 -13.79
N VAL A 276 -19.21 -10.69 -12.46
CA VAL A 276 -18.71 -9.53 -11.72
C VAL A 276 -17.30 -9.77 -11.22
N THR A 277 -16.47 -8.75 -11.31
CA THR A 277 -15.12 -8.70 -10.72
C THR A 277 -15.08 -7.71 -9.56
N LYS A 278 -14.70 -8.18 -8.37
CA LYS A 278 -14.39 -7.34 -7.22
C LYS A 278 -12.92 -6.96 -7.23
N LYS A 279 -12.60 -5.74 -6.75
CA LYS A 279 -11.26 -5.20 -6.71
C LYS A 279 -10.89 -4.83 -5.28
N TRP A 280 -9.89 -5.50 -4.72
CA TRP A 280 -9.33 -5.18 -3.41
C TRP A 280 -7.84 -4.89 -3.55
N ALA A 281 -7.32 -3.98 -2.73
CA ALA A 281 -5.91 -3.65 -2.79
C ALA A 281 -5.43 -2.98 -1.50
N TYR A 282 -4.12 -3.02 -1.32
CA TYR A 282 -3.40 -2.24 -0.33
C TYR A 282 -2.02 -1.86 -0.86
N GLY A 283 -1.50 -0.75 -0.38
CA GLY A 283 -0.10 -0.38 -0.58
C GLY A 283 0.70 -0.62 0.70
N TYR A 284 1.96 -1.08 0.60
CA TYR A 284 2.84 -1.25 1.75
C TYR A 284 4.27 -0.83 1.44
N GLY A 285 4.90 -0.07 2.34
CA GLY A 285 6.29 0.37 2.18
C GLY A 285 6.67 1.54 3.08
N ALA A 286 7.77 2.23 2.75
CA ALA A 286 8.32 3.32 3.55
C ALA A 286 7.53 4.64 3.46
N GLY A 287 6.54 4.73 2.59
CA GLY A 287 5.72 5.91 2.42
C GLY A 287 4.28 5.58 2.10
N ILE A 288 3.42 6.59 2.22
CA ILE A 288 2.01 6.47 1.88
C ILE A 288 1.91 6.27 0.37
N THR A 289 1.35 5.14 -0.05
CA THR A 289 1.00 4.90 -1.44
C THR A 289 -0.12 5.86 -1.82
N PRO A 290 0.05 6.70 -2.85
CA PRO A 290 -1.03 7.59 -3.26
C PRO A 290 -2.20 6.74 -3.75
N PRO A 291 -3.44 7.13 -3.42
CA PRO A 291 -4.60 6.44 -3.95
C PRO A 291 -4.66 6.55 -5.47
N ALA A 292 -5.05 5.48 -6.12
CA ALA A 292 -5.38 5.47 -7.55
C ALA A 292 -6.90 5.66 -7.67
N GLU A 293 -7.37 6.76 -8.23
CA GLU A 293 -8.79 7.03 -8.42
C GLU A 293 -9.15 7.07 -9.92
N GLY A 294 -10.14 6.28 -10.32
CA GLY A 294 -10.81 6.34 -11.63
C GLY A 294 -10.04 5.72 -12.82
N ASP A 295 -10.72 5.62 -13.95
CA ASP A 295 -10.12 5.21 -15.23
C ASP A 295 -9.31 6.37 -15.82
N GLY A 296 -7.99 6.29 -15.81
CA GLY A 296 -7.08 7.38 -16.11
C GLY A 296 -6.65 8.14 -14.85
N LEU A 297 -6.97 7.65 -13.79
CA LEU A 297 -6.56 7.57 -12.40
C LEU A 297 -5.86 8.82 -11.88
N VAL A 298 -6.65 9.73 -11.29
CA VAL A 298 -6.13 10.91 -10.60
C VAL A 298 -6.20 10.70 -9.09
N ALA A 299 -5.05 10.51 -8.48
CA ALA A 299 -4.91 10.38 -7.04
C ALA A 299 -4.47 11.71 -6.42
N VAL A 300 -5.20 12.21 -5.45
CA VAL A 300 -4.85 13.46 -4.76
C VAL A 300 -4.36 13.16 -3.36
N SER A 301 -3.21 13.73 -3.01
CA SER A 301 -2.62 13.64 -1.70
C SER A 301 -2.28 15.02 -1.15
N LEU A 302 -2.38 15.14 0.17
CA LEU A 302 -2.10 16.38 0.90
C LEU A 302 -0.95 16.12 1.88
N SER A 303 -0.01 17.05 1.99
CA SER A 303 1.11 16.95 2.94
C SER A 303 1.52 18.33 3.44
N GLY A 304 1.98 18.42 4.66
CA GLY A 304 2.38 19.67 5.31
C GLY A 304 1.60 19.94 6.59
N SER A 305 1.54 21.18 7.01
CA SER A 305 0.82 21.60 8.22
C SER A 305 -0.51 22.24 7.87
N PHE A 306 -1.59 21.78 8.53
CA PHE A 306 -2.95 22.30 8.36
C PHE A 306 -3.35 23.25 9.48
N GLU A 307 -2.44 24.13 9.85
CA GLU A 307 -2.69 25.22 10.80
C GLU A 307 -2.80 26.57 10.06
N PRO A 308 -3.59 27.52 10.57
CA PRO A 308 -3.64 28.85 9.99
C PRO A 308 -2.26 29.50 9.84
N GLY A 309 -1.98 30.07 8.67
CA GLY A 309 -0.68 30.66 8.30
C GLY A 309 0.35 29.66 7.80
N LYS A 310 0.14 28.36 7.94
CA LYS A 310 1.08 27.30 7.52
C LYS A 310 0.83 26.85 6.08
N LEU A 311 1.87 26.22 5.53
CA LEU A 311 1.92 25.74 4.15
C LEU A 311 1.60 24.24 4.07
N PHE A 312 0.89 23.87 3.03
CA PHE A 312 0.69 22.49 2.67
C PHE A 312 0.82 22.29 1.15
N ASN A 313 1.08 21.07 0.74
CA ASN A 313 1.19 20.69 -0.64
C ASN A 313 -0.02 19.87 -1.04
N VAL A 314 -0.49 20.09 -2.27
CA VAL A 314 -1.44 19.26 -2.97
C VAL A 314 -0.68 18.55 -4.07
N ALA A 315 -0.63 17.23 -4.05
CA ALA A 315 -0.01 16.43 -5.07
C ALA A 315 -1.09 15.57 -5.74
N ALA A 316 -1.22 15.69 -7.05
CA ALA A 316 -2.09 14.86 -7.87
C ALA A 316 -1.21 13.94 -8.73
N GLN A 317 -1.32 12.65 -8.47
CA GLN A 317 -0.69 11.63 -9.29
C GLN A 317 -1.69 11.17 -10.34
N VAL A 318 -1.27 11.16 -11.59
CA VAL A 318 -2.04 10.64 -12.72
C VAL A 318 -1.36 9.37 -13.20
N GLN A 319 -2.08 8.26 -13.15
CA GLN A 319 -1.63 7.01 -13.75
C GLN A 319 -2.13 6.96 -15.19
N ASP A 320 -1.29 6.51 -16.11
CA ASP A 320 -1.58 6.43 -17.56
C ASP A 320 -2.29 7.70 -18.09
N PRO A 321 -1.64 8.88 -17.99
CA PRO A 321 -2.26 10.12 -18.43
C PRO A 321 -2.57 10.10 -19.93
N SER A 322 -3.71 10.66 -20.29
CA SER A 322 -4.08 10.87 -21.69
C SER A 322 -3.23 11.99 -22.31
N PRO A 323 -2.88 11.90 -23.59
CA PRO A 323 -2.20 13.00 -24.28
C PRO A 323 -2.98 14.32 -24.14
N GLY A 324 -2.29 15.38 -23.72
CA GLY A 324 -2.90 16.71 -23.51
C GLY A 324 -3.78 16.82 -22.27
N GLN A 325 -3.80 15.83 -21.38
CA GLN A 325 -4.53 15.90 -20.12
C GLN A 325 -4.03 17.06 -19.24
N SER A 326 -4.95 17.73 -18.55
CA SER A 326 -4.64 18.79 -17.59
C SER A 326 -5.45 18.59 -16.29
N LEU A 327 -4.88 19.08 -15.21
CA LEU A 327 -5.55 19.10 -13.91
C LEU A 327 -5.79 20.54 -13.46
N SER A 328 -6.95 20.79 -12.83
CA SER A 328 -7.31 22.06 -12.22
C SER A 328 -7.54 21.87 -10.73
N LEU A 329 -6.91 22.70 -9.91
CA LEU A 329 -7.10 22.73 -8.46
C LEU A 329 -8.17 23.77 -8.11
N ASP A 330 -9.22 23.35 -7.44
CA ASP A 330 -10.25 24.21 -6.86
C ASP A 330 -10.04 24.30 -5.34
N LEU A 331 -9.52 25.45 -4.90
CA LEU A 331 -9.28 25.75 -3.49
C LEU A 331 -10.51 26.46 -2.89
N PRO A 332 -11.00 26.00 -1.73
CA PRO A 332 -12.11 26.66 -1.05
C PRO A 332 -11.67 28.01 -0.45
N ALA A 333 -12.64 28.90 -0.24
CA ALA A 333 -12.44 30.14 0.50
C ALA A 333 -11.89 29.85 1.90
N GLY A 334 -10.69 30.34 2.21
CA GLY A 334 -9.94 30.01 3.44
C GLY A 334 -8.63 29.31 3.18
N MET A 335 -8.28 29.12 1.90
CA MET A 335 -6.98 28.67 1.43
C MET A 335 -6.51 29.55 0.28
N GLU A 336 -5.21 29.70 0.13
CA GLU A 336 -4.55 30.54 -0.88
C GLU A 336 -3.55 29.68 -1.67
N LEU A 337 -3.60 29.76 -3.00
CA LEU A 337 -2.61 29.13 -3.86
C LEU A 337 -1.35 30.00 -3.92
N LEU A 338 -0.19 29.41 -3.59
CA LEU A 338 1.09 30.11 -3.59
C LEU A 338 2.01 29.69 -4.74
N GLU A 339 2.04 28.39 -5.05
CA GLU A 339 2.87 27.85 -6.13
C GLU A 339 2.05 26.92 -7.01
N GLY A 340 2.35 26.91 -8.29
CA GLY A 340 1.59 26.21 -9.31
C GLY A 340 0.48 27.09 -9.90
N ARG A 341 0.15 26.87 -11.17
CA ARG A 341 -1.03 27.50 -11.78
C ARG A 341 -2.27 26.72 -11.35
N GLN A 342 -3.41 27.40 -11.20
CA GLN A 342 -4.69 26.73 -10.87
C GLN A 342 -4.94 25.56 -11.80
N ARG A 343 -4.71 25.73 -13.11
CA ARG A 343 -4.73 24.66 -14.11
C ARG A 343 -3.31 24.39 -14.62
N GLN A 344 -2.90 23.12 -14.61
CA GLN A 344 -1.59 22.68 -15.09
C GLN A 344 -1.74 21.51 -16.06
N PRO A 345 -0.90 21.44 -17.12
CA PRO A 345 -0.81 20.24 -17.94
C PRO A 345 -0.27 19.08 -17.10
N VAL A 346 -0.73 17.88 -17.37
CA VAL A 346 -0.14 16.67 -16.81
C VAL A 346 1.17 16.42 -17.55
N PRO A 347 2.32 16.37 -16.86
CA PRO A 347 3.61 16.11 -17.48
C PRO A 347 3.66 14.72 -18.15
N ASP A 348 4.69 14.49 -18.94
CA ASP A 348 4.97 13.16 -19.48
C ASP A 348 5.16 12.15 -18.35
N MET A 349 4.75 10.91 -18.61
CA MET A 349 4.87 9.82 -17.65
C MET A 349 6.33 9.53 -17.33
N ASP A 350 6.55 9.20 -16.05
CA ASP A 350 7.80 8.57 -15.64
C ASP A 350 7.87 7.09 -16.07
N ALA A 351 8.99 6.43 -15.81
CA ALA A 351 9.21 5.03 -16.18
C ALA A 351 8.20 4.05 -15.52
N THR A 352 7.37 4.51 -14.60
CA THR A 352 6.34 3.71 -13.90
C THR A 352 4.94 3.93 -14.45
N GLY A 353 4.78 4.71 -15.54
CA GLY A 353 3.48 5.02 -16.11
C GLY A 353 2.71 6.10 -15.36
N ASN A 354 3.38 6.89 -14.52
CA ASN A 354 2.74 7.89 -13.69
C ASN A 354 3.26 9.30 -13.99
N SER A 355 2.40 10.29 -13.81
CA SER A 355 2.75 11.71 -13.84
C SER A 355 2.35 12.38 -12.53
N LEU A 356 3.05 13.45 -12.17
CA LEU A 356 2.79 14.18 -10.94
C LEU A 356 2.56 15.66 -11.22
N VAL A 357 1.42 16.17 -10.78
CA VAL A 357 1.09 17.59 -10.78
C VAL A 357 1.04 18.08 -9.35
N MET A 358 1.62 19.23 -9.06
CA MET A 358 1.77 19.72 -7.70
C MET A 358 1.38 21.19 -7.56
N TRP A 359 0.81 21.50 -6.41
CA TRP A 359 0.51 22.85 -5.95
C TRP A 359 0.98 23.03 -4.52
N LYS A 360 1.33 24.26 -4.16
CA LYS A 360 1.57 24.67 -2.77
C LYS A 360 0.53 25.70 -2.38
N ALA A 361 -0.09 25.49 -1.24
CA ALA A 361 -1.14 26.34 -0.73
C ALA A 361 -0.88 26.72 0.73
N ARG A 362 -1.54 27.79 1.18
CA ARG A 362 -1.52 28.28 2.55
C ARG A 362 -2.91 28.17 3.14
N VAL A 363 -2.98 27.76 4.40
CA VAL A 363 -4.19 27.82 5.20
C VAL A 363 -4.37 29.25 5.72
N LEU A 364 -5.55 29.85 5.53
CA LEU A 364 -5.85 31.21 6.01
C LEU A 364 -6.69 31.21 7.29
N ARG A 365 -7.52 30.18 7.50
CA ARG A 365 -8.42 30.10 8.66
C ARG A 365 -8.74 28.65 9.05
N THR A 366 -9.28 28.47 10.25
CA THR A 366 -9.87 27.20 10.71
C THR A 366 -11.21 26.90 10.05
N GLY A 367 -11.63 25.65 10.04
CA GLY A 367 -12.89 25.17 9.52
C GLY A 367 -12.77 23.87 8.77
N GLN A 368 -13.90 23.40 8.24
CA GLN A 368 -13.93 22.26 7.34
C GLN A 368 -14.01 22.76 5.89
N PHE A 369 -13.16 22.19 5.02
CA PHE A 369 -12.97 22.64 3.65
C PHE A 369 -13.01 21.44 2.69
N ASN A 370 -13.63 21.66 1.51
CA ASN A 370 -13.62 20.72 0.40
C ASN A 370 -12.64 21.21 -0.66
N LEU A 371 -11.48 20.58 -0.76
CA LEU A 371 -10.52 20.81 -1.84
C LEU A 371 -10.83 19.85 -2.98
N ARG A 372 -10.86 20.35 -4.22
CA ARG A 372 -11.17 19.53 -5.41
C ARG A 372 -10.06 19.63 -6.44
N VAL A 373 -9.78 18.51 -7.07
CA VAL A 373 -8.93 18.45 -8.26
C VAL A 373 -9.76 17.88 -9.40
N HIS A 374 -9.88 18.65 -10.48
CA HIS A 374 -10.62 18.28 -11.68
C HIS A 374 -9.65 17.92 -12.79
N SER A 375 -9.85 16.78 -13.43
CA SER A 375 -9.14 16.38 -14.62
C SER A 375 -9.92 16.71 -15.88
N SER A 376 -9.24 17.09 -16.96
CA SER A 376 -9.85 17.37 -18.25
C SER A 376 -10.55 16.16 -18.88
N ASN A 377 -10.32 14.95 -18.40
CA ASN A 377 -11.05 13.74 -18.79
C ASN A 377 -12.33 13.49 -18.00
N GLY A 378 -12.78 14.46 -17.16
CA GLY A 378 -14.04 14.40 -16.42
C GLY A 378 -13.93 13.86 -14.99
N ILE A 379 -12.75 13.39 -14.56
CA ILE A 379 -12.54 12.88 -13.21
C ILE A 379 -12.44 14.04 -12.23
N THR A 380 -13.11 13.92 -11.09
CA THR A 380 -13.03 14.89 -9.97
C THR A 380 -12.73 14.16 -8.69
N THR A 381 -11.66 14.57 -8.02
CA THR A 381 -11.27 14.08 -6.70
C THR A 381 -11.49 15.17 -5.66
N THR A 382 -12.21 14.84 -4.59
CA THR A 382 -12.48 15.75 -3.47
C THR A 382 -11.74 15.28 -2.21
N LYS A 383 -11.07 16.21 -1.52
CA LYS A 383 -10.51 16.00 -0.18
C LYS A 383 -11.19 16.89 0.83
N ILE A 384 -11.69 16.30 1.90
CA ILE A 384 -12.23 17.02 3.05
C ILE A 384 -11.11 17.28 4.03
N ILE A 385 -10.88 18.54 4.38
CA ILE A 385 -9.82 18.96 5.29
C ILE A 385 -10.48 19.67 6.48
N THR A 386 -10.25 19.16 7.68
CA THR A 386 -10.66 19.82 8.91
C THR A 386 -9.44 20.50 9.54
N ILE A 387 -9.52 21.80 9.76
CA ILE A 387 -8.46 22.63 10.33
C ILE A 387 -8.95 23.21 11.64
N THR A 388 -8.32 22.79 12.73
CA THR A 388 -8.63 23.24 14.10
C THR A 388 -7.50 24.12 14.64
N ARG A 389 -7.78 24.93 15.65
CA ARG A 389 -6.73 25.64 16.37
C ARG A 389 -5.93 24.67 17.24
N PRO A 390 -4.62 24.94 17.43
CA PRO A 390 -3.84 24.18 18.40
C PRO A 390 -4.52 24.22 19.78
N GLY A 391 -4.94 23.07 20.30
CA GLY A 391 -5.59 22.93 21.61
C GLY A 391 -7.11 22.80 21.61
N GLU A 392 -7.81 22.92 20.49
CA GLU A 392 -9.29 22.73 20.41
C GLU A 392 -9.74 21.27 20.29
N ASN A 393 -8.83 20.33 20.14
CA ASN A 393 -9.14 18.88 20.22
C ASN A 393 -8.98 18.40 21.68
N LYS A 394 -10.04 18.56 22.48
CA LYS A 394 -10.23 17.82 23.73
C LYS A 394 -11.26 16.73 23.53
#